data_22c6ee814af34f016887467c6629ed42
#
_entry.id   22c6ee814af34f016887467c6629ed42
#
_cell.length_a   1.000
_cell.length_b   1.000
_cell.length_c   1.000
_cell.angle_alpha   90.00
_cell.angle_beta   90.00
_cell.angle_gamma   90.00
#
_symmetry.space_group_name_H-M   'P 1'
#
loop_
_entity.id
_entity.type
_entity.pdbx_description
1 polymer ?
#
loop_
_entity_poly.entity_id
_entity_poly.type
_entity_poly.pdbx_seq_one_letter_code
_entity_poly.pdbx_strand_id
1 'polypeptide(L)'
;MGAETVYLETLDGVTIECDVVRTDQYPARAIVVIAHPHPEYGGDRHNHVVRALQQAAIDLDCHSIAIDFRGVGNSGGMYDNGDAERLDLAAACELADMIEPDCPIVMAGYSFGSVVGLNVSNPYIAAWVAVAPPLPMMSTLPTAANNHRPKFLLAPEHDQFTNPTQLREATSSWVNTTIVDLVGVDHFIMADAPKTCHQVLSMALDAI
;
A
#
# COMPACT_ATOMS: atom_id res chain seq x y z
N MET A 1 -8.64 5.57 18.70
CA MET A 1 -9.66 4.64 18.15
C MET A 1 -9.07 3.24 18.06
N GLY A 2 -9.87 2.19 18.34
CA GLY A 2 -9.40 0.81 18.23
C GLY A 2 -9.55 0.30 16.79
N ALA A 3 -8.64 -0.58 16.36
CA ALA A 3 -8.82 -1.31 15.12
C ALA A 3 -9.95 -2.35 15.29
N GLU A 4 -10.78 -2.47 14.27
CA GLU A 4 -11.80 -3.52 14.15
C GLU A 4 -11.24 -4.57 13.18
N THR A 5 -11.06 -5.81 13.65
CA THR A 5 -10.65 -6.91 12.77
C THR A 5 -11.87 -7.48 12.07
N VAL A 6 -11.83 -7.54 10.74
CA VAL A 6 -12.90 -8.07 9.89
C VAL A 6 -12.33 -9.08 8.89
N TYR A 7 -13.22 -9.88 8.31
CA TYR A 7 -12.88 -10.89 7.31
C TYR A 7 -13.57 -10.56 5.99
N LEU A 8 -12.81 -10.62 4.90
CA LEU A 8 -13.25 -10.38 3.53
C LEU A 8 -13.25 -11.69 2.76
N GLU A 9 -14.13 -11.83 1.79
CA GLU A 9 -14.07 -12.91 0.82
C GLU A 9 -13.57 -12.33 -0.52
N THR A 10 -12.52 -12.91 -1.07
CA THR A 10 -11.98 -12.55 -2.38
C THR A 10 -12.81 -13.12 -3.51
N LEU A 11 -12.64 -12.63 -4.73
CA LEU A 11 -13.35 -13.12 -5.92
C LEU A 11 -13.13 -14.62 -6.19
N ASP A 12 -11.99 -15.17 -5.76
CA ASP A 12 -11.67 -16.60 -5.87
C ASP A 12 -12.02 -17.40 -4.60
N GLY A 13 -12.80 -16.82 -3.68
CA GLY A 13 -13.37 -17.50 -2.51
C GLY A 13 -12.38 -17.71 -1.35
N VAL A 14 -11.30 -16.93 -1.29
CA VAL A 14 -10.35 -16.96 -0.18
C VAL A 14 -10.78 -15.94 0.88
N THR A 15 -10.78 -16.36 2.15
CA THR A 15 -11.07 -15.45 3.27
C THR A 15 -9.80 -14.70 3.67
N ILE A 16 -9.84 -13.37 3.72
CA ILE A 16 -8.73 -12.49 4.08
C ILE A 16 -9.05 -11.74 5.37
N GLU A 17 -8.12 -11.77 6.33
CA GLU A 17 -8.21 -11.00 7.58
C GLU A 17 -7.68 -9.59 7.35
N CYS A 18 -8.37 -8.58 7.89
CA CYS A 18 -7.88 -7.20 7.86
C CYS A 18 -8.27 -6.42 9.11
N ASP A 19 -7.52 -5.37 9.41
CA ASP A 19 -7.82 -4.39 10.45
C ASP A 19 -8.30 -3.09 9.81
N VAL A 20 -9.51 -2.66 10.21
CA VAL A 20 -10.13 -1.39 9.80
C VAL A 20 -10.01 -0.39 10.96
N VAL A 21 -9.46 0.79 10.67
CA VAL A 21 -9.49 1.92 11.60
C VAL A 21 -10.24 3.06 10.94
N ARG A 22 -11.27 3.57 11.61
CA ARG A 22 -12.08 4.67 11.10
C ARG A 22 -11.68 5.99 11.75
N THR A 23 -11.54 7.05 10.93
CA THR A 23 -11.48 8.43 11.45
C THR A 23 -12.86 8.87 11.95
N ASP A 24 -12.90 9.83 12.88
CA ASP A 24 -14.15 10.48 13.30
C ASP A 24 -14.58 11.59 12.31
N GLN A 25 -13.71 11.97 11.37
CA GLN A 25 -14.01 12.94 10.32
C GLN A 25 -14.97 12.34 9.28
N TYR A 26 -16.04 13.08 8.93
CA TYR A 26 -16.97 12.70 7.88
C TYR A 26 -17.33 13.92 7.00
N PRO A 27 -17.25 13.82 5.67
CA PRO A 27 -16.64 12.71 4.93
C PRO A 27 -15.16 12.57 5.24
N ALA A 28 -14.62 11.35 5.17
CA ALA A 28 -13.19 11.12 5.25
C ALA A 28 -12.49 11.70 4.01
N ARG A 29 -11.21 12.09 4.17
CA ARG A 29 -10.43 12.60 2.99
C ARG A 29 -10.18 11.49 1.97
N ALA A 30 -9.93 10.28 2.43
CA ALA A 30 -9.70 9.08 1.62
C ALA A 30 -9.83 7.82 2.49
N ILE A 31 -9.81 6.67 1.84
CA ILE A 31 -9.57 5.38 2.49
C ILE A 31 -8.21 4.86 2.05
N VAL A 32 -7.31 4.59 3.01
CA VAL A 32 -5.97 4.07 2.72
C VAL A 32 -6.01 2.55 2.84
N VAL A 33 -5.92 1.85 1.71
CA VAL A 33 -5.77 0.38 1.65
C VAL A 33 -4.29 0.05 1.70
N ILE A 34 -3.87 -0.75 2.69
CA ILE A 34 -2.45 -0.93 3.03
C ILE A 34 -2.05 -2.40 2.92
N ALA A 35 -1.00 -2.64 2.13
CA ALA A 35 -0.42 -3.95 1.87
C ALA A 35 0.92 -4.13 2.57
N HIS A 36 1.10 -5.26 3.27
CA HIS A 36 2.29 -5.58 4.03
C HIS A 36 3.45 -6.12 3.16
N PRO A 37 4.71 -6.17 3.70
CA PRO A 37 5.84 -6.72 2.97
C PRO A 37 5.73 -8.24 2.79
N HIS A 38 6.77 -8.86 2.23
CA HIS A 38 6.75 -10.25 1.75
C HIS A 38 6.26 -11.26 2.81
N PRO A 39 5.22 -12.05 2.50
CA PRO A 39 4.61 -13.01 3.42
C PRO A 39 5.61 -14.02 3.99
N GLU A 40 6.42 -14.64 3.13
CA GLU A 40 7.36 -15.69 3.53
C GLU A 40 8.56 -15.18 4.36
N TYR A 41 8.75 -13.85 4.45
CA TYR A 41 9.78 -13.23 5.30
C TYR A 41 9.18 -12.58 6.56
N GLY A 42 8.01 -13.04 6.98
CA GLY A 42 7.34 -12.59 8.20
C GLY A 42 6.61 -11.25 8.05
N GLY A 43 6.24 -10.89 6.83
CA GLY A 43 5.36 -9.76 6.56
C GLY A 43 3.94 -10.05 7.02
N ASP A 44 3.32 -9.09 7.72
CA ASP A 44 1.94 -9.10 8.16
C ASP A 44 1.40 -7.67 8.31
N ARG A 45 0.10 -7.52 8.58
CA ARG A 45 -0.55 -6.22 8.79
C ARG A 45 -0.05 -5.47 10.04
N HIS A 46 0.69 -6.13 10.93
CA HIS A 46 1.28 -5.53 12.13
C HIS A 46 2.71 -5.04 11.92
N ASN A 47 3.27 -5.19 10.72
CA ASN A 47 4.57 -4.66 10.36
C ASN A 47 4.66 -3.16 10.70
N HIS A 48 5.81 -2.69 11.18
CA HIS A 48 5.99 -1.32 11.67
C HIS A 48 5.72 -0.24 10.60
N VAL A 49 6.03 -0.49 9.31
CA VAL A 49 5.72 0.44 8.22
C VAL A 49 4.22 0.45 7.92
N VAL A 50 3.55 -0.70 7.95
CA VAL A 50 2.09 -0.80 7.81
C VAL A 50 1.40 -0.02 8.93
N ARG A 51 1.82 -0.21 10.18
CA ARG A 51 1.29 0.55 11.34
C ARG A 51 1.57 2.05 11.22
N ALA A 52 2.74 2.44 10.70
CA ALA A 52 3.06 3.84 10.45
C ALA A 52 2.14 4.46 9.38
N LEU A 53 1.82 3.71 8.31
CA LEU A 53 0.84 4.13 7.30
C LEU A 53 -0.57 4.22 7.88
N GLN A 54 -1.00 3.27 8.72
CA GLN A 54 -2.29 3.32 9.41
C GLN A 54 -2.40 4.55 10.32
N GLN A 55 -1.36 4.81 11.13
CA GLN A 55 -1.36 5.98 12.01
C GLN A 55 -1.39 7.28 11.20
N ALA A 56 -0.57 7.37 10.15
CA ALA A 56 -0.57 8.53 9.25
C ALA A 56 -1.93 8.76 8.58
N ALA A 57 -2.64 7.70 8.19
CA ALA A 57 -3.99 7.81 7.63
C ALA A 57 -4.96 8.47 8.64
N ILE A 58 -4.95 8.03 9.89
CA ILE A 58 -5.81 8.58 10.93
C ILE A 58 -5.45 10.04 11.24
N ASP A 59 -4.16 10.36 11.36
CA ASP A 59 -3.67 11.73 11.62
C ASP A 59 -4.03 12.70 10.47
N LEU A 60 -4.31 12.18 9.28
CA LEU A 60 -4.69 12.92 8.07
C LEU A 60 -6.19 12.82 7.72
N ASP A 61 -7.04 12.45 8.69
CA ASP A 61 -8.49 12.35 8.53
C ASP A 61 -8.94 11.31 7.48
N CYS A 62 -8.21 10.20 7.36
CA CYS A 62 -8.55 9.09 6.48
C CYS A 62 -8.97 7.85 7.26
N HIS A 63 -9.83 7.01 6.67
CA HIS A 63 -9.96 5.62 7.10
C HIS A 63 -8.75 4.81 6.65
N SER A 64 -8.47 3.68 7.30
CA SER A 64 -7.45 2.74 6.86
C SER A 64 -7.93 1.30 6.90
N ILE A 65 -7.49 0.50 5.94
CA ILE A 65 -7.72 -0.95 5.85
C ILE A 65 -6.35 -1.60 5.63
N ALA A 66 -5.82 -2.30 6.63
CA ALA A 66 -4.58 -3.06 6.51
C ALA A 66 -4.90 -4.55 6.47
N ILE A 67 -4.52 -5.23 5.39
CA ILE A 67 -4.84 -6.64 5.18
C ILE A 67 -3.67 -7.55 5.59
N ASP A 68 -3.97 -8.78 5.96
CA ASP A 68 -3.04 -9.91 5.83
C ASP A 68 -3.29 -10.59 4.50
N PHE A 69 -2.28 -10.66 3.65
CA PHE A 69 -2.38 -11.40 2.40
C PHE A 69 -2.72 -12.88 2.64
N ARG A 70 -3.24 -13.53 1.61
CA ARG A 70 -3.50 -14.99 1.62
C ARG A 70 -2.31 -15.77 2.19
N GLY A 71 -2.60 -16.74 3.06
CA GLY A 71 -1.60 -17.55 3.75
C GLY A 71 -0.91 -16.89 4.94
N VAL A 72 -1.29 -15.66 5.33
CA VAL A 72 -0.73 -14.93 6.49
C VAL A 72 -1.78 -14.83 7.60
N GLY A 73 -1.37 -14.93 8.85
CA GLY A 73 -2.24 -14.80 10.02
C GLY A 73 -3.41 -15.80 9.97
N ASN A 74 -4.65 -15.29 10.03
CA ASN A 74 -5.86 -16.07 9.87
C ASN A 74 -6.44 -16.00 8.44
N SER A 75 -5.74 -15.37 7.50
CA SER A 75 -6.12 -15.37 6.09
C SER A 75 -5.96 -16.78 5.50
N GLY A 76 -6.95 -17.21 4.74
CA GLY A 76 -6.93 -18.48 4.01
C GLY A 76 -6.01 -18.44 2.79
N GLY A 77 -6.02 -19.52 2.01
CA GLY A 77 -5.24 -19.63 0.78
C GLY A 77 -3.75 -19.83 0.99
N MET A 78 -2.95 -19.51 -0.02
CA MET A 78 -1.50 -19.64 -0.02
C MET A 78 -0.88 -18.52 -0.85
N TYR A 79 0.35 -18.13 -0.52
CA TYR A 79 1.17 -17.20 -1.28
C TYR A 79 1.32 -17.61 -2.75
N ASP A 80 1.13 -16.66 -3.68
CA ASP A 80 1.13 -16.88 -5.13
C ASP A 80 2.01 -15.86 -5.89
N ASN A 81 3.15 -15.49 -5.33
CA ASN A 81 4.15 -14.61 -5.95
C ASN A 81 3.61 -13.25 -6.41
N GLY A 82 2.54 -12.75 -5.84
CA GLY A 82 1.93 -11.45 -6.13
C GLY A 82 0.79 -11.50 -7.15
N ASP A 83 0.50 -12.64 -7.75
CA ASP A 83 -0.56 -12.76 -8.74
C ASP A 83 -1.94 -12.84 -8.09
N ALA A 84 -2.16 -13.79 -7.20
CA ALA A 84 -3.45 -13.92 -6.52
C ALA A 84 -3.61 -12.89 -5.38
N GLU A 85 -2.52 -12.38 -4.78
CA GLU A 85 -2.57 -11.31 -3.77
C GLU A 85 -3.22 -10.02 -4.26
N ARG A 86 -3.29 -9.80 -5.58
CA ARG A 86 -4.07 -8.69 -6.16
C ARG A 86 -5.56 -8.80 -5.88
N LEU A 87 -6.10 -10.02 -5.79
CA LEU A 87 -7.50 -10.27 -5.46
C LEU A 87 -7.79 -9.92 -4.00
N ASP A 88 -6.80 -10.11 -3.11
CA ASP A 88 -6.92 -9.75 -1.70
C ASP A 88 -7.07 -8.21 -1.55
N LEU A 89 -6.25 -7.44 -2.27
CA LEU A 89 -6.35 -5.99 -2.30
C LEU A 89 -7.60 -5.50 -3.03
N ALA A 90 -8.07 -6.22 -4.06
CA ALA A 90 -9.32 -5.89 -4.73
C ALA A 90 -10.51 -6.02 -3.76
N ALA A 91 -10.56 -7.09 -2.95
CA ALA A 91 -11.58 -7.25 -1.92
C ALA A 91 -11.51 -6.14 -0.85
N ALA A 92 -10.30 -5.67 -0.49
CA ALA A 92 -10.15 -4.53 0.40
C ALA A 92 -10.66 -3.21 -0.23
N CYS A 93 -10.53 -3.04 -1.54
CA CYS A 93 -11.14 -1.90 -2.25
C CYS A 93 -12.67 -1.98 -2.26
N GLU A 94 -13.25 -3.17 -2.38
CA GLU A 94 -14.70 -3.36 -2.27
C GLU A 94 -15.20 -3.04 -0.86
N LEU A 95 -14.46 -3.45 0.19
CA LEU A 95 -14.78 -3.05 1.56
C LEU A 95 -14.70 -1.52 1.72
N ALA A 96 -13.71 -0.86 1.11
CA ALA A 96 -13.58 0.59 1.17
C ALA A 96 -14.85 1.28 0.64
N ASP A 97 -15.37 0.85 -0.52
CA ASP A 97 -16.63 1.36 -1.10
C ASP A 97 -17.85 1.07 -0.20
N MET A 98 -17.84 -0.04 0.53
CA MET A 98 -18.90 -0.35 1.51
C MET A 98 -18.83 0.53 2.77
N ILE A 99 -17.63 0.94 3.20
CA ILE A 99 -17.44 1.83 4.37
C ILE A 99 -17.90 3.24 4.06
N GLU A 100 -17.46 3.80 2.95
CA GLU A 100 -17.86 5.14 2.49
C GLU A 100 -17.88 5.16 0.96
N PRO A 101 -19.09 5.05 0.34
CA PRO A 101 -19.24 5.04 -1.12
C PRO A 101 -18.65 6.29 -1.77
N ASP A 102 -18.02 6.10 -2.93
CA ASP A 102 -17.35 7.15 -3.71
C ASP A 102 -16.15 7.83 -3.02
N CYS A 103 -15.77 7.41 -1.81
CA CYS A 103 -14.57 7.93 -1.15
C CYS A 103 -13.32 7.53 -1.94
N PRO A 104 -12.38 8.46 -2.22
CA PRO A 104 -11.18 8.12 -2.96
C PRO A 104 -10.30 7.13 -2.19
N ILE A 105 -9.71 6.16 -2.89
CA ILE A 105 -8.80 5.17 -2.31
C ILE A 105 -7.36 5.59 -2.58
N VAL A 106 -6.53 5.62 -1.54
CA VAL A 106 -5.07 5.62 -1.68
C VAL A 106 -4.58 4.19 -1.48
N MET A 107 -4.06 3.58 -2.54
CA MET A 107 -3.45 2.26 -2.47
C MET A 107 -2.02 2.39 -1.96
N ALA A 108 -1.76 1.97 -0.74
CA ALA A 108 -0.45 2.03 -0.10
C ALA A 108 0.14 0.63 0.11
N GLY A 109 1.46 0.52 0.05
CA GLY A 109 2.11 -0.75 0.32
C GLY A 109 3.60 -0.59 0.62
N TYR A 110 4.15 -1.58 1.32
CA TYR A 110 5.56 -1.64 1.65
C TYR A 110 6.21 -2.85 0.99
N SER A 111 7.38 -2.64 0.37
CA SER A 111 8.18 -3.70 -0.26
C SER A 111 7.32 -4.53 -1.23
N PHE A 112 7.19 -5.84 -1.05
CA PHE A 112 6.33 -6.72 -1.84
C PHE A 112 4.90 -6.18 -1.97
N GLY A 113 4.28 -5.74 -0.86
CA GLY A 113 2.92 -5.20 -0.89
C GLY A 113 2.77 -3.96 -1.77
N SER A 114 3.83 -3.14 -1.89
CA SER A 114 3.82 -2.00 -2.80
C SER A 114 3.77 -2.42 -4.28
N VAL A 115 4.48 -3.49 -4.63
CA VAL A 115 4.48 -4.07 -5.97
C VAL A 115 3.11 -4.66 -6.32
N VAL A 116 2.51 -5.41 -5.39
CA VAL A 116 1.16 -5.94 -5.58
C VAL A 116 0.16 -4.80 -5.75
N GLY A 117 0.22 -3.77 -4.89
CA GLY A 117 -0.67 -2.61 -4.95
C GLY A 117 -0.57 -1.83 -6.28
N LEU A 118 0.63 -1.69 -6.84
CA LEU A 118 0.84 -1.07 -8.16
C LEU A 118 0.21 -1.86 -9.32
N ASN A 119 -0.15 -3.12 -9.10
CA ASN A 119 -0.82 -4.00 -10.08
C ASN A 119 -2.34 -4.12 -9.88
N VAL A 120 -2.89 -3.50 -8.85
CA VAL A 120 -4.35 -3.45 -8.64
C VAL A 120 -4.98 -2.38 -9.52
N SER A 121 -6.08 -2.74 -10.18
CA SER A 121 -6.91 -1.82 -10.96
C SER A 121 -8.30 -1.72 -10.30
N ASN A 122 -8.65 -0.53 -9.83
CA ASN A 122 -9.96 -0.21 -9.29
C ASN A 122 -10.30 1.25 -9.65
N PRO A 123 -11.54 1.57 -10.06
CA PRO A 123 -11.90 2.92 -10.49
C PRO A 123 -11.77 3.98 -9.38
N TYR A 124 -11.88 3.60 -8.12
CA TYR A 124 -11.80 4.51 -6.98
C TYR A 124 -10.37 4.73 -6.46
N ILE A 125 -9.35 3.98 -6.93
CA ILE A 125 -7.96 4.27 -6.58
C ILE A 125 -7.59 5.63 -7.17
N ALA A 126 -7.43 6.63 -6.32
CA ALA A 126 -7.07 8.00 -6.71
C ALA A 126 -5.55 8.22 -6.75
N ALA A 127 -4.78 7.48 -5.93
CA ALA A 127 -3.32 7.57 -5.88
C ALA A 127 -2.69 6.25 -5.41
N TRP A 128 -1.38 6.09 -5.70
CA TRP A 128 -0.54 5.00 -5.15
C TRP A 128 0.59 5.56 -4.30
N VAL A 129 0.85 4.90 -3.18
CA VAL A 129 2.01 5.14 -2.31
C VAL A 129 2.80 3.83 -2.19
N ALA A 130 3.98 3.78 -2.80
CA ALA A 130 4.84 2.60 -2.81
C ALA A 130 6.09 2.86 -1.95
N VAL A 131 6.16 2.23 -0.78
CA VAL A 131 7.27 2.36 0.15
C VAL A 131 8.32 1.30 -0.16
N ALA A 132 9.53 1.72 -0.50
CA ALA A 132 10.67 0.84 -0.84
C ALA A 132 10.31 -0.28 -1.85
N PRO A 133 9.76 0.05 -3.03
CA PRO A 133 9.29 -0.94 -3.99
C PRO A 133 10.47 -1.68 -4.65
N PRO A 134 10.56 -3.02 -4.56
CA PRO A 134 11.62 -3.81 -5.21
C PRO A 134 11.33 -4.02 -6.71
N LEU A 135 11.18 -2.94 -7.48
CA LEU A 135 10.77 -2.98 -8.90
C LEU A 135 11.63 -3.87 -9.81
N PRO A 136 12.98 -3.97 -9.65
CA PRO A 136 13.78 -4.86 -10.47
C PRO A 136 13.40 -6.34 -10.34
N MET A 137 12.67 -6.72 -9.29
CA MET A 137 12.16 -8.08 -9.11
C MET A 137 10.86 -8.34 -9.89
N MET A 138 10.26 -7.30 -10.48
CA MET A 138 9.07 -7.44 -11.31
C MET A 138 9.44 -7.89 -12.73
N SER A 139 8.70 -8.86 -13.25
CA SER A 139 8.88 -9.35 -14.61
C SER A 139 8.18 -8.48 -15.68
N THR A 140 7.21 -7.66 -15.28
CA THR A 140 6.38 -6.85 -16.17
C THR A 140 6.14 -5.44 -15.62
N LEU A 141 5.81 -4.51 -16.53
CA LEU A 141 5.43 -3.15 -16.15
C LEU A 141 4.11 -3.20 -15.35
N PRO A 142 4.05 -2.59 -14.14
CA PRO A 142 2.82 -2.62 -13.35
C PRO A 142 1.70 -1.79 -13.99
N THR A 143 0.46 -2.18 -13.71
CA THR A 143 -0.75 -1.54 -14.24
C THR A 143 -0.79 -0.03 -13.95
N ALA A 144 -0.31 0.38 -12.77
CA ALA A 144 -0.25 1.78 -12.38
C ALA A 144 0.72 2.62 -13.23
N ALA A 145 1.75 2.03 -13.85
CA ALA A 145 2.80 2.77 -14.56
C ALA A 145 2.26 3.73 -15.64
N ASN A 146 1.28 3.29 -16.42
CA ASN A 146 0.66 4.08 -17.49
C ASN A 146 -0.58 4.85 -17.03
N ASN A 147 -0.97 4.78 -15.76
CA ASN A 147 -2.13 5.47 -15.23
C ASN A 147 -1.79 6.95 -14.99
N HIS A 148 -2.71 7.86 -15.34
CA HIS A 148 -2.52 9.30 -15.16
C HIS A 148 -2.67 9.78 -13.70
N ARG A 149 -3.23 8.95 -12.82
CA ARG A 149 -3.34 9.24 -11.39
C ARG A 149 -1.95 9.25 -10.72
N PRO A 150 -1.74 10.07 -9.68
CA PRO A 150 -0.42 10.26 -9.07
C PRO A 150 0.11 8.98 -8.39
N LYS A 151 1.41 8.79 -8.48
CA LYS A 151 2.17 7.75 -7.81
C LYS A 151 3.32 8.36 -7.04
N PHE A 152 3.46 7.99 -5.77
CA PHE A 152 4.53 8.43 -4.89
C PHE A 152 5.34 7.21 -4.46
N LEU A 153 6.62 7.17 -4.83
CA LEU A 153 7.52 6.07 -4.56
C LEU A 153 8.62 6.55 -3.60
N LEU A 154 8.74 5.90 -2.45
CA LEU A 154 9.80 6.18 -1.49
C LEU A 154 11.01 5.32 -1.79
N ALA A 155 12.16 5.98 -1.95
CA ALA A 155 13.42 5.38 -2.36
C ALA A 155 14.45 5.50 -1.23
N PRO A 156 14.62 4.50 -0.35
CA PRO A 156 15.69 4.51 0.65
C PRO A 156 17.06 4.51 -0.01
N GLU A 157 17.96 5.40 0.45
CA GLU A 157 19.29 5.59 -0.14
C GLU A 157 20.14 4.32 -0.13
N HIS A 158 20.04 3.56 0.96
CA HIS A 158 20.81 2.34 1.20
C HIS A 158 19.98 1.06 0.99
N ASP A 159 18.91 1.14 0.19
CA ASP A 159 18.09 -0.04 -0.11
C ASP A 159 18.88 -1.06 -0.94
N GLN A 160 19.01 -2.28 -0.41
CA GLN A 160 19.73 -3.37 -1.06
C GLN A 160 18.95 -4.01 -2.21
N PHE A 161 17.64 -3.77 -2.33
CA PHE A 161 16.81 -4.31 -3.41
C PHE A 161 16.66 -3.32 -4.55
N THR A 162 16.42 -2.03 -4.24
CA THR A 162 16.21 -0.98 -5.25
C THR A 162 16.66 0.36 -4.70
N ASN A 163 17.87 0.78 -5.02
CA ASN A 163 18.35 2.11 -4.65
C ASN A 163 17.67 3.22 -5.50
N PRO A 164 17.78 4.51 -5.11
CA PRO A 164 17.12 5.62 -5.80
C PRO A 164 17.45 5.73 -7.30
N THR A 165 18.68 5.41 -7.71
CA THR A 165 19.07 5.45 -9.12
C THR A 165 18.36 4.36 -9.92
N GLN A 166 18.38 3.13 -9.44
CA GLN A 166 17.67 2.01 -10.06
C GLN A 166 16.15 2.27 -10.12
N LEU A 167 15.56 2.87 -9.07
CA LEU A 167 14.15 3.21 -9.06
C LEU A 167 13.82 4.23 -10.14
N ARG A 168 14.63 5.29 -10.31
CA ARG A 168 14.44 6.29 -11.36
C ARG A 168 14.58 5.70 -12.77
N GLU A 169 15.54 4.82 -12.97
CA GLU A 169 15.71 4.11 -14.24
C GLU A 169 14.49 3.25 -14.56
N ALA A 170 14.03 2.44 -13.61
CA ALA A 170 12.87 1.55 -13.76
C ALA A 170 11.55 2.31 -14.02
N THR A 171 11.43 3.53 -13.49
CA THR A 171 10.21 4.34 -13.62
C THR A 171 10.32 5.47 -14.66
N SER A 172 11.39 5.52 -15.44
CA SER A 172 11.67 6.60 -16.39
C SER A 172 10.57 6.83 -17.44
N SER A 173 9.79 5.79 -17.75
CA SER A 173 8.65 5.86 -18.67
C SER A 173 7.29 6.00 -17.99
N TRP A 174 7.24 6.00 -16.65
CA TRP A 174 5.97 6.05 -15.94
C TRP A 174 5.34 7.44 -15.98
N VAL A 175 4.02 7.46 -16.08
CA VAL A 175 3.25 8.70 -16.10
C VAL A 175 2.97 9.16 -14.66
N ASN A 176 3.05 10.47 -14.41
CA ASN A 176 2.68 11.14 -13.15
C ASN A 176 3.24 10.42 -11.90
N THR A 177 4.57 10.30 -11.85
CA THR A 177 5.29 9.56 -10.80
C THR A 177 6.29 10.48 -10.10
N THR A 178 6.19 10.56 -8.78
CA THR A 178 7.09 11.31 -7.90
C THR A 178 7.93 10.33 -7.08
N ILE A 179 9.25 10.48 -7.11
CA ILE A 179 10.18 9.70 -6.27
C ILE A 179 10.65 10.58 -5.12
N VAL A 180 10.51 10.07 -3.90
CA VAL A 180 10.94 10.73 -2.65
C VAL A 180 12.13 9.97 -2.10
N ASP A 181 13.30 10.60 -2.09
CA ASP A 181 14.53 10.01 -1.56
C ASP A 181 14.52 10.04 -0.03
N LEU A 182 14.88 8.92 0.59
CA LEU A 182 15.07 8.78 2.03
C LEU A 182 16.58 8.67 2.33
N VAL A 183 17.20 9.80 2.63
CA VAL A 183 18.65 9.90 2.86
C VAL A 183 19.04 9.18 4.16
N GLY A 184 20.11 8.37 4.11
CA GLY A 184 20.65 7.63 5.26
C GLY A 184 19.79 6.45 5.72
N VAL A 185 18.78 6.06 4.95
CA VAL A 185 17.81 5.01 5.31
C VAL A 185 18.03 3.77 4.46
N ASP A 186 17.91 2.59 5.05
CA ASP A 186 17.93 1.30 4.37
C ASP A 186 16.50 0.81 4.02
N HIS A 187 16.39 -0.38 3.42
CA HIS A 187 15.11 -0.99 3.07
C HIS A 187 14.12 -1.07 4.23
N PHE A 188 14.61 -1.31 5.44
CA PHE A 188 13.76 -1.60 6.61
C PHE A 188 13.12 -0.37 7.25
N ILE A 189 13.65 0.83 7.02
CA ILE A 189 13.06 2.14 7.46
C ILE A 189 12.73 2.15 8.97
N MET A 190 13.59 1.55 9.80
CA MET A 190 13.27 1.26 11.22
C MET A 190 12.96 2.49 12.07
N ALA A 191 13.71 3.58 11.92
CA ALA A 191 13.58 4.77 12.77
C ALA A 191 12.64 5.84 12.18
N ASP A 192 12.55 5.91 10.87
CA ASP A 192 11.92 7.04 10.15
C ASP A 192 10.52 6.75 9.62
N ALA A 193 10.03 5.52 9.76
CA ALA A 193 8.76 5.10 9.20
C ALA A 193 7.57 6.04 9.55
N PRO A 194 7.35 6.46 10.81
CA PRO A 194 6.20 7.32 11.14
C PRO A 194 6.23 8.66 10.41
N LYS A 195 7.38 9.35 10.43
CA LYS A 195 7.55 10.65 9.77
C LYS A 195 7.42 10.53 8.25
N THR A 196 8.07 9.55 7.68
CA THR A 196 8.14 9.31 6.24
C THR A 196 6.77 8.91 5.68
N CYS A 197 6.07 8.00 6.35
CA CYS A 197 4.73 7.57 5.94
C CYS A 197 3.73 8.73 6.01
N HIS A 198 3.77 9.54 7.07
CA HIS A 198 2.92 10.72 7.19
C HIS A 198 3.19 11.73 6.06
N GLN A 199 4.47 12.03 5.77
CA GLN A 199 4.83 12.96 4.72
C GLN A 199 4.35 12.49 3.34
N VAL A 200 4.62 11.25 2.95
CA VAL A 200 4.23 10.76 1.62
C VAL A 200 2.73 10.63 1.47
N LEU A 201 2.03 10.23 2.53
CA LEU A 201 0.57 10.12 2.48
C LEU A 201 -0.07 11.51 2.37
N SER A 202 0.45 12.52 3.09
CA SER A 202 0.02 13.92 2.91
C SER A 202 0.20 14.39 1.47
N MET A 203 1.36 14.13 0.84
CA MET A 203 1.60 14.47 -0.57
C MET A 203 0.59 13.79 -1.51
N ALA A 204 0.27 12.52 -1.25
CA ALA A 204 -0.70 11.77 -2.06
C ALA A 204 -2.11 12.37 -1.93
N LEU A 205 -2.53 12.72 -0.71
CA LEU A 205 -3.83 13.32 -0.43
C LEU A 205 -3.98 14.75 -0.99
N ASP A 206 -2.89 15.50 -1.10
CA ASP A 206 -2.89 16.85 -1.67
C ASP A 206 -2.92 16.83 -3.21
N ALA A 207 -2.72 15.67 -3.83
CA ALA A 207 -2.69 15.48 -5.27
C ALA A 207 -3.99 14.88 -5.87
N ILE A 208 -4.98 14.56 -5.03
CA ILE A 208 -6.27 13.94 -5.43
C ILE A 208 -7.49 14.83 -5.21
#